data_998e9954c481c0976fd46b150bba8ecc
#
_entry.id   998e9954c481c0976fd46b150bba8ecc
#
_cell.length_a   1.000
_cell.length_b   1.000
_cell.length_c   1.000
_cell.angle_alpha   90.00
_cell.angle_beta   90.00
_cell.angle_gamma   90.00
#
_symmetry.space_group_name_H-M   'P 1'
#
loop_
_entity.id
_entity.type
_entity.pdbx_description
1 polymer ?
#
loop_
_entity_poly.entity_id
_entity_poly.type
_entity_poly.pdbx_seq_one_letter_code
_entity_poly.pdbx_strand_id
1 'polypeptide(L)'
;LSLVGSEMCIRDRALLETWRNLAYGEGLDEQKREELWSGYFQIEKGIYEKILSNPTQVIEGTVKELAERFDTEILIMTGFLDGINESLKGYENPIDTMEEDTVVKIEIDPEKLYYNMVEAKADWLYNLPMWDQILTEEKRKELYKTQKASGTIVKGPKIGRNDPCPCGSGKKYKKCCGKNI
;
A
#
# COMPACT_ATOMS: atom_id res chain seq x y z
N LEU A 1 1.47 18.98 -28.01
CA LEU A 1 1.13 20.13 -27.15
C LEU A 1 2.28 20.35 -26.19
N SER A 2 3.03 21.42 -26.47
CA SER A 2 4.21 21.85 -25.71
C SER A 2 3.80 22.23 -24.29
N LEU A 3 4.23 21.46 -23.31
CA LEU A 3 4.27 21.86 -21.90
C LEU A 3 5.58 22.66 -21.65
N VAL A 4 5.70 23.80 -22.32
CA VAL A 4 6.73 24.79 -22.01
C VAL A 4 6.15 25.71 -20.95
N GLY A 5 6.48 25.42 -19.69
CA GLY A 5 6.13 26.33 -18.60
C GLY A 5 6.19 25.65 -17.24
N SER A 6 7.25 24.95 -16.92
CA SER A 6 7.56 24.59 -15.52
C SER A 6 8.84 23.75 -15.33
N GLU A 7 9.76 23.72 -16.26
CA GLU A 7 11.00 22.91 -16.07
C GLU A 7 11.85 23.40 -14.88
N MET A 8 11.66 24.63 -14.43
CA MET A 8 12.41 25.20 -13.31
C MET A 8 11.79 24.89 -11.93
N CYS A 9 10.55 24.40 -11.89
CA CYS A 9 9.85 24.06 -10.63
C CYS A 9 9.95 22.57 -10.24
N ILE A 10 10.31 21.70 -11.17
CA ILE A 10 10.33 20.24 -10.95
C ILE A 10 11.66 19.81 -10.28
N ARG A 11 12.74 20.54 -10.52
CA ARG A 11 14.08 20.21 -9.98
C ARG A 11 14.24 20.48 -8.48
N ASP A 12 13.36 21.28 -7.85
CA ASP A 12 13.45 21.64 -6.44
C ASP A 12 12.48 20.88 -5.53
N ARG A 13 11.67 19.98 -6.06
CA ARG A 13 10.75 19.15 -5.27
C ARG A 13 11.22 17.71 -5.23
N ALA A 14 11.18 17.09 -4.04
CA ALA A 14 11.41 15.66 -3.89
C ALA A 14 10.51 14.86 -4.84
N LEU A 15 11.03 13.80 -5.46
CA LEU A 15 10.29 12.97 -6.41
C LEU A 15 8.96 12.49 -5.84
N LEU A 16 8.94 12.12 -4.55
CA LEU A 16 7.74 11.65 -3.87
C LEU A 16 6.65 12.73 -3.82
N GLU A 17 7.00 13.99 -3.51
CA GLU A 17 6.03 15.09 -3.49
C GLU A 17 5.45 15.31 -4.89
N THR A 18 6.28 15.24 -5.92
CA THR A 18 5.84 15.37 -7.31
C THR A 18 4.92 14.23 -7.72
N TRP A 19 5.23 12.99 -7.34
CA TRP A 19 4.37 11.84 -7.55
C TRP A 19 3.03 11.99 -6.84
N ARG A 20 3.04 12.33 -5.55
CA ARG A 20 1.82 12.51 -4.76
C ARG A 20 0.93 13.61 -5.31
N ASN A 21 1.49 14.71 -5.78
CA ASN A 21 0.75 15.79 -6.43
C ASN A 21 0.12 15.33 -7.77
N LEU A 22 0.85 14.50 -8.55
CA LEU A 22 0.31 13.90 -9.77
C LEU A 22 -0.83 12.92 -9.46
N ALA A 23 -0.62 12.01 -8.51
CA ALA A 23 -1.53 10.91 -8.22
C ALA A 23 -2.80 11.33 -7.45
N TYR A 24 -2.67 12.30 -6.54
CA TYR A 24 -3.71 12.69 -5.59
C TYR A 24 -4.09 14.17 -5.63
N GLY A 25 -3.38 14.99 -6.41
CA GLY A 25 -3.65 16.42 -6.53
C GLY A 25 -5.01 16.73 -7.13
N GLU A 26 -5.52 17.93 -6.85
CA GLU A 26 -6.83 18.41 -7.33
C GLU A 26 -6.82 18.82 -8.82
N GLY A 27 -5.66 18.79 -9.48
CA GLY A 27 -5.48 19.30 -10.85
C GLY A 27 -5.95 18.37 -11.97
N LEU A 28 -6.30 17.11 -11.67
CA LEU A 28 -6.79 16.14 -12.66
C LEU A 28 -8.31 16.02 -12.57
N ASP A 29 -8.96 16.03 -13.75
CA ASP A 29 -10.34 15.60 -13.87
C ASP A 29 -10.46 14.08 -13.59
N GLU A 30 -11.69 13.61 -13.33
CA GLU A 30 -11.97 12.24 -12.94
C GLU A 30 -11.48 11.22 -14.01
N GLN A 31 -11.70 11.53 -15.29
CA GLN A 31 -11.28 10.65 -16.39
C GLN A 31 -9.76 10.51 -16.47
N LYS A 32 -9.01 11.60 -16.38
CA LYS A 32 -7.54 11.56 -16.42
C LYS A 32 -6.96 10.86 -15.19
N ARG A 33 -7.60 10.99 -14.04
CA ARG A 33 -7.22 10.27 -12.84
C ARG A 33 -7.43 8.77 -13.00
N GLU A 34 -8.55 8.35 -13.57
CA GLU A 34 -8.83 6.94 -13.85
C GLU A 34 -7.84 6.36 -14.86
N GLU A 35 -7.52 7.10 -15.94
CA GLU A 35 -6.49 6.72 -16.92
C GLU A 35 -5.11 6.58 -16.29
N LEU A 36 -4.71 7.52 -15.43
CA LEU A 36 -3.43 7.47 -14.70
C LEU A 36 -3.33 6.23 -13.81
N TRP A 37 -4.35 5.97 -12.99
CA TRP A 37 -4.34 4.83 -12.08
C TRP A 37 -4.44 3.49 -12.83
N SER A 38 -5.23 3.42 -13.89
CA SER A 38 -5.29 2.22 -14.74
C SER A 38 -3.93 1.90 -15.37
N GLY A 39 -3.24 2.92 -15.90
CA GLY A 39 -1.89 2.76 -16.43
C GLY A 39 -0.89 2.36 -15.35
N TYR A 40 -0.94 3.03 -14.20
CA TYR A 40 -0.07 2.72 -13.05
C TYR A 40 -0.22 1.27 -12.61
N PHE A 41 -1.45 0.78 -12.39
CA PHE A 41 -1.69 -0.59 -11.93
C PHE A 41 -1.21 -1.66 -12.91
N GLN A 42 -1.24 -1.38 -14.21
CA GLN A 42 -0.67 -2.30 -15.21
C GLN A 42 0.85 -2.38 -15.12
N ILE A 43 1.52 -1.23 -14.97
CA ILE A 43 2.97 -1.15 -14.82
C ILE A 43 3.38 -1.80 -13.50
N GLU A 44 2.73 -1.45 -12.40
CA GLU A 44 2.96 -2.02 -11.07
C GLU A 44 2.87 -3.55 -11.09
N LYS A 45 1.81 -4.09 -11.70
CA LYS A 45 1.64 -5.53 -11.88
C LYS A 45 2.82 -6.15 -12.63
N GLY A 46 3.24 -5.55 -13.74
CA GLY A 46 4.38 -6.03 -14.52
C GLY A 46 5.70 -6.01 -13.73
N ILE A 47 5.92 -5.02 -12.87
CA ILE A 47 7.06 -4.96 -11.97
C ILE A 47 6.99 -6.10 -10.94
N TYR A 48 5.85 -6.29 -10.29
CA TYR A 48 5.66 -7.38 -9.32
C TYR A 48 5.80 -8.77 -9.97
N GLU A 49 5.32 -8.98 -11.18
CA GLU A 49 5.51 -10.24 -11.91
C GLU A 49 7.01 -10.55 -12.09
N LYS A 50 7.83 -9.55 -12.43
CA LYS A 50 9.28 -9.71 -12.55
C LYS A 50 9.93 -9.99 -11.20
N ILE A 51 9.56 -9.27 -10.13
CA ILE A 51 10.11 -9.46 -8.78
C ILE A 51 9.73 -10.83 -8.23
N LEU A 52 8.46 -11.23 -8.33
CA LEU A 52 7.95 -12.49 -7.80
C LEU A 52 8.43 -13.72 -8.61
N SER A 53 8.85 -13.53 -9.86
CA SER A 53 9.50 -14.61 -10.62
C SER A 53 10.86 -15.01 -10.05
N ASN A 54 11.53 -14.13 -9.30
CA ASN A 54 12.76 -14.44 -8.55
C ASN A 54 12.76 -13.72 -7.19
N PRO A 55 11.97 -14.20 -6.23
CA PRO A 55 11.67 -13.48 -4.98
C PRO A 55 12.87 -13.35 -4.02
N THR A 56 13.95 -14.10 -4.27
CA THR A 56 15.19 -14.02 -3.48
C THR A 56 16.21 -13.05 -4.08
N GLN A 57 15.93 -12.53 -5.28
CA GLN A 57 16.84 -11.60 -5.94
C GLN A 57 16.80 -10.24 -5.23
N VAL A 58 17.98 -9.74 -4.89
CA VAL A 58 18.19 -8.37 -4.49
C VAL A 58 18.31 -7.51 -5.76
N ILE A 59 17.49 -6.48 -5.86
CA ILE A 59 17.53 -5.51 -6.94
C ILE A 59 18.02 -4.20 -6.34
N GLU A 60 19.14 -3.69 -6.83
CA GLU A 60 19.77 -2.46 -6.36
C GLU A 60 20.16 -1.59 -7.55
N GLY A 61 20.06 -0.29 -7.39
CA GLY A 61 20.41 0.71 -8.39
C GLY A 61 19.82 2.06 -8.03
N THR A 62 20.14 3.08 -8.82
CA THR A 62 19.48 4.38 -8.66
C THR A 62 18.01 4.31 -9.09
N VAL A 63 17.20 5.25 -8.63
CA VAL A 63 15.79 5.35 -9.04
C VAL A 63 15.68 5.38 -10.57
N LYS A 64 16.53 6.15 -11.22
CA LYS A 64 16.61 6.25 -12.67
C LYS A 64 16.96 4.90 -13.33
N GLU A 65 18.00 4.21 -12.84
CA GLU A 65 18.39 2.90 -13.36
C GLU A 65 17.28 1.86 -13.19
N LEU A 66 16.53 1.91 -12.07
CA LEU A 66 15.40 1.02 -11.87
C LEU A 66 14.24 1.38 -12.80
N ALA A 67 13.96 2.66 -13.04
CA ALA A 67 12.96 3.08 -14.00
C ALA A 67 13.28 2.56 -15.41
N GLU A 68 14.54 2.72 -15.87
CA GLU A 68 15.02 2.18 -17.13
C GLU A 68 14.93 0.65 -17.19
N ARG A 69 15.36 -0.05 -16.12
CA ARG A 69 15.33 -1.52 -16.01
C ARG A 69 13.92 -2.09 -16.12
N PHE A 70 12.94 -1.40 -15.56
CA PHE A 70 11.54 -1.83 -15.57
C PHE A 70 10.72 -1.24 -16.73
N ASP A 71 11.36 -0.43 -17.60
CA ASP A 71 10.74 0.23 -18.75
C ASP A 71 9.56 1.11 -18.33
N THR A 72 9.83 2.03 -17.39
CA THR A 72 8.83 2.95 -16.84
C THR A 72 9.42 4.35 -16.60
N GLU A 73 8.55 5.31 -16.33
CA GLU A 73 8.95 6.66 -15.98
C GLU A 73 9.44 6.77 -14.53
N ILE A 74 10.35 7.73 -14.26
CA ILE A 74 10.92 7.95 -12.92
C ILE A 74 9.83 8.19 -11.86
N LEU A 75 8.80 8.98 -12.18
CA LEU A 75 7.70 9.26 -11.25
C LEU A 75 6.85 8.02 -10.95
N ILE A 76 6.62 7.17 -11.93
CA ILE A 76 5.91 5.90 -11.74
C ILE A 76 6.76 4.95 -10.87
N MET A 77 8.07 4.87 -11.13
CA MET A 77 9.00 4.11 -10.30
C MET A 77 9.04 4.65 -8.86
N THR A 78 8.98 5.96 -8.68
CA THR A 78 8.89 6.60 -7.36
C THR A 78 7.65 6.14 -6.60
N GLY A 79 6.49 6.14 -7.25
CA GLY A 79 5.24 5.64 -6.67
C GLY A 79 5.29 4.16 -6.31
N PHE A 80 5.92 3.36 -7.16
CA PHE A 80 6.15 1.94 -6.90
C PHE A 80 7.05 1.71 -5.67
N LEU A 81 8.15 2.46 -5.57
CA LEU A 81 9.07 2.39 -4.43
C LEU A 81 8.40 2.83 -3.11
N ASP A 82 7.57 3.87 -3.13
CA ASP A 82 6.75 4.30 -1.98
C ASP A 82 5.81 3.16 -1.53
N GLY A 83 5.10 2.53 -2.46
CA GLY A 83 4.15 1.46 -2.16
C GLY A 83 4.79 0.16 -1.64
N ILE A 84 5.98 -0.21 -2.12
CA ILE A 84 6.64 -1.45 -1.69
C ILE A 84 7.50 -1.29 -0.42
N ASN A 85 7.82 -0.07 -0.02
CA ASN A 85 8.86 0.20 0.98
C ASN A 85 8.65 -0.53 2.31
N GLU A 86 7.43 -0.54 2.83
CA GLU A 86 7.08 -1.27 4.06
C GLU A 86 7.13 -2.79 3.93
N SER A 87 7.22 -3.31 2.71
CA SER A 87 7.27 -4.74 2.41
C SER A 87 8.70 -5.27 2.21
N LEU A 88 9.70 -4.43 2.48
CA LEU A 88 11.11 -4.80 2.33
C LEU A 88 11.63 -5.51 3.58
N LYS A 89 12.74 -6.25 3.40
CA LYS A 89 13.33 -7.13 4.40
C LYS A 89 14.30 -6.37 5.31
N GLY A 90 13.80 -5.87 6.43
CA GLY A 90 14.62 -5.33 7.51
C GLY A 90 15.21 -3.93 7.29
N TYR A 91 14.79 -3.22 6.25
CA TYR A 91 15.19 -1.84 5.99
C TYR A 91 14.10 -1.10 5.21
N GLU A 92 14.22 0.21 5.12
CA GLU A 92 13.39 1.09 4.29
C GLU A 92 14.29 2.00 3.45
N ASN A 93 13.89 2.26 2.22
CA ASN A 93 14.58 3.24 1.38
C ASN A 93 14.20 4.67 1.83
N PRO A 94 15.05 5.68 1.59
CA PRO A 94 14.81 7.05 2.01
C PRO A 94 13.80 7.77 1.09
N ILE A 95 12.55 7.28 1.04
CA ILE A 95 11.53 7.68 0.07
C ILE A 95 11.26 9.19 0.09
N ASP A 96 11.22 9.80 1.29
CA ASP A 96 10.89 11.23 1.44
C ASP A 96 11.96 12.18 0.86
N THR A 97 13.20 11.71 0.76
CA THR A 97 14.36 12.50 0.29
C THR A 97 14.97 11.96 -1.00
N MET A 98 14.27 11.02 -1.65
CA MET A 98 14.74 10.32 -2.82
C MET A 98 14.81 11.24 -4.04
N GLU A 99 15.95 11.20 -4.74
CA GLU A 99 16.21 11.85 -6.02
C GLU A 99 16.48 10.79 -7.11
N GLU A 100 16.64 11.21 -8.36
CA GLU A 100 16.84 10.29 -9.50
C GLU A 100 18.09 9.42 -9.35
N ASP A 101 19.14 9.94 -8.75
CA ASP A 101 20.43 9.29 -8.51
C ASP A 101 20.54 8.63 -7.13
N THR A 102 19.49 8.70 -6.31
CA THR A 102 19.45 7.99 -5.02
C THR A 102 19.49 6.50 -5.26
N VAL A 103 20.45 5.83 -4.64
CA VAL A 103 20.54 4.36 -4.67
C VAL A 103 19.49 3.78 -3.74
N VAL A 104 18.67 2.90 -4.30
CA VAL A 104 17.60 2.19 -3.61
C VAL A 104 17.77 0.69 -3.78
N LYS A 105 17.20 -0.07 -2.85
CA LYS A 105 17.30 -1.52 -2.83
C LYS A 105 15.91 -2.13 -2.68
N ILE A 106 15.64 -3.17 -3.43
CA ILE A 106 14.42 -3.97 -3.33
C ILE A 106 14.83 -5.40 -2.95
N GLU A 107 14.59 -5.78 -1.73
CA GLU A 107 14.67 -7.15 -1.20
C GLU A 107 13.38 -7.40 -0.43
N ILE A 108 12.46 -8.13 -1.04
CA ILE A 108 11.12 -8.30 -0.49
C ILE A 108 11.10 -9.26 0.69
N ASP A 109 10.25 -8.95 1.69
CA ASP A 109 9.75 -9.93 2.64
C ASP A 109 8.42 -10.48 2.10
N PRO A 110 8.36 -11.74 1.63
CA PRO A 110 7.16 -12.24 0.95
C PRO A 110 5.91 -12.25 1.83
N GLU A 111 6.04 -12.49 3.14
CA GLU A 111 4.89 -12.51 4.04
C GLU A 111 4.34 -11.10 4.26
N LYS A 112 5.22 -10.12 4.48
CA LYS A 112 4.84 -8.71 4.60
C LYS A 112 4.22 -8.20 3.29
N LEU A 113 4.85 -8.50 2.17
CA LEU A 113 4.36 -8.05 0.86
C LEU A 113 2.96 -8.60 0.57
N TYR A 114 2.74 -9.91 0.79
CA TYR A 114 1.43 -10.50 0.61
C TYR A 114 0.38 -9.86 1.54
N TYR A 115 0.73 -9.67 2.82
CA TYR A 115 -0.14 -9.04 3.81
C TYR A 115 -0.53 -7.62 3.40
N ASN A 116 0.44 -6.80 2.98
CA ASN A 116 0.21 -5.41 2.57
C ASN A 116 -0.61 -5.31 1.26
N MET A 117 -0.41 -6.24 0.32
CA MET A 117 -1.26 -6.35 -0.87
C MET A 117 -2.72 -6.64 -0.53
N VAL A 118 -2.97 -7.52 0.48
CA VAL A 118 -4.33 -7.79 0.98
C VAL A 118 -4.91 -6.57 1.68
N GLU A 119 -4.11 -5.83 2.44
CA GLU A 119 -4.52 -4.57 3.09
C GLU A 119 -4.95 -3.51 2.07
N ALA A 120 -4.14 -3.33 1.03
CA ALA A 120 -4.42 -2.43 -0.09
C ALA A 120 -5.59 -2.89 -0.97
N LYS A 121 -6.15 -4.10 -0.72
CA LYS A 121 -7.20 -4.73 -1.54
C LYS A 121 -6.80 -4.92 -3.01
N ALA A 122 -5.50 -5.06 -3.26
CA ALA A 122 -4.93 -5.27 -4.59
C ALA A 122 -5.06 -6.75 -5.02
N ASP A 123 -6.29 -7.18 -5.33
CA ASP A 123 -6.58 -8.58 -5.67
C ASP A 123 -5.89 -9.02 -6.97
N TRP A 124 -5.61 -8.11 -7.87
CA TRP A 124 -4.81 -8.36 -9.07
C TRP A 124 -3.34 -8.66 -8.78
N LEU A 125 -2.82 -8.35 -7.57
CA LEU A 125 -1.45 -8.63 -7.13
C LEU A 125 -1.37 -9.87 -6.24
N TYR A 126 -2.21 -9.98 -5.20
CA TYR A 126 -2.14 -11.13 -4.29
C TYR A 126 -2.72 -12.43 -4.87
N ASN A 127 -3.39 -12.39 -6.03
CA ASN A 127 -3.82 -13.56 -6.79
C ASN A 127 -2.87 -13.94 -7.93
N LEU A 128 -1.69 -13.31 -8.04
CA LEU A 128 -0.71 -13.69 -9.05
C LEU A 128 -0.26 -15.16 -8.85
N PRO A 129 -0.15 -15.94 -9.94
CA PRO A 129 0.18 -17.38 -9.83
C PRO A 129 1.57 -17.65 -9.27
N MET A 130 2.50 -16.68 -9.32
CA MET A 130 3.84 -16.79 -8.75
C MET A 130 3.81 -17.05 -7.24
N TRP A 131 2.78 -16.60 -6.53
CA TRP A 131 2.63 -16.83 -5.10
C TRP A 131 2.56 -18.30 -4.72
N ASP A 132 2.12 -19.20 -5.61
CA ASP A 132 2.06 -20.63 -5.35
C ASP A 132 3.43 -21.25 -5.08
N GLN A 133 4.50 -20.65 -5.62
CA GLN A 133 5.87 -21.09 -5.44
C GLN A 133 6.59 -20.40 -4.27
N ILE A 134 6.02 -19.31 -3.73
CA ILE A 134 6.65 -18.44 -2.72
C ILE A 134 6.07 -18.74 -1.35
N LEU A 135 4.74 -18.84 -1.24
CA LEU A 135 4.01 -19.08 0.00
C LEU A 135 3.02 -20.23 -0.18
N THR A 136 2.95 -21.12 0.81
CA THR A 136 1.93 -22.19 0.79
C THR A 136 0.51 -21.61 0.82
N GLU A 137 -0.45 -22.38 0.34
CA GLU A 137 -1.86 -21.97 0.35
C GLU A 137 -2.36 -21.70 1.78
N GLU A 138 -1.94 -22.53 2.74
CA GLU A 138 -2.25 -22.38 4.16
C GLU A 138 -1.71 -21.05 4.69
N LYS A 139 -0.47 -20.71 4.37
CA LYS A 139 0.17 -19.47 4.81
C LYS A 139 -0.54 -18.25 4.22
N ARG A 140 -0.88 -18.29 2.94
CA ARG A 140 -1.63 -17.20 2.30
C ARG A 140 -3.02 -17.01 2.93
N LYS A 141 -3.72 -18.11 3.25
CA LYS A 141 -5.00 -18.06 3.96
C LYS A 141 -4.86 -17.50 5.37
N GLU A 142 -3.79 -17.84 6.08
CA GLU A 142 -3.48 -17.30 7.40
C GLU A 142 -3.27 -15.79 7.34
N LEU A 143 -2.37 -15.32 6.46
CA LEU A 143 -2.07 -13.90 6.27
C LEU A 143 -3.31 -13.10 5.88
N TYR A 144 -4.11 -13.62 4.95
CA TYR A 144 -5.38 -13.00 4.53
C TYR A 144 -6.36 -12.84 5.71
N LYS A 145 -6.56 -13.90 6.50
CA LYS A 145 -7.45 -13.86 7.67
C LYS A 145 -6.93 -12.90 8.74
N THR A 146 -5.63 -12.91 8.99
CA THR A 146 -4.99 -12.02 9.98
C THR A 146 -5.19 -10.57 9.59
N GLN A 147 -4.96 -10.22 8.32
CA GLN A 147 -5.19 -8.87 7.83
C GLN A 147 -6.66 -8.46 7.94
N LYS A 148 -7.60 -9.31 7.51
CA LYS A 148 -9.04 -9.00 7.63
C LYS A 148 -9.50 -8.85 9.07
N ALA A 149 -8.92 -9.59 10.01
CA ALA A 149 -9.21 -9.48 11.43
C ALA A 149 -8.65 -8.19 12.05
N SER A 150 -7.48 -7.70 11.61
CA SER A 150 -6.86 -6.49 12.15
C SER A 150 -7.70 -5.23 11.94
N GLY A 151 -8.43 -5.15 10.82
CA GLY A 151 -9.38 -4.05 10.54
C GLY A 151 -10.75 -4.19 11.17
N THR A 152 -11.02 -5.30 11.88
CA THR A 152 -12.34 -5.55 12.47
C THR A 152 -12.41 -4.97 13.88
N ILE A 153 -13.16 -3.88 14.05
CA ILE A 153 -13.51 -3.36 15.38
C ILE A 153 -14.49 -4.34 16.03
N VAL A 154 -13.99 -5.19 16.93
CA VAL A 154 -14.85 -6.03 17.77
C VAL A 154 -15.59 -5.11 18.74
N LYS A 155 -16.83 -4.75 18.40
CA LYS A 155 -17.70 -4.07 19.34
C LYS A 155 -17.93 -5.02 20.52
N GLY A 156 -17.55 -4.58 21.73
CA GLY A 156 -17.83 -5.32 22.95
C GLY A 156 -19.32 -5.73 23.07
N PRO A 157 -19.65 -6.69 23.89
CA PRO A 157 -21.03 -7.17 24.05
C PRO A 157 -21.96 -5.97 24.33
N LYS A 158 -22.97 -5.79 23.48
CA LYS A 158 -23.97 -4.74 23.71
C LYS A 158 -24.75 -5.09 24.97
N ILE A 159 -24.68 -4.22 25.96
CA ILE A 159 -25.51 -4.34 27.17
C ILE A 159 -26.97 -4.10 26.77
N GLY A 160 -27.76 -5.12 26.90
CA GLY A 160 -29.20 -5.05 26.64
C GLY A 160 -29.92 -4.15 27.65
N ARG A 161 -31.03 -3.53 27.25
CA ARG A 161 -31.82 -2.66 28.16
C ARG A 161 -32.24 -3.35 29.44
N ASN A 162 -32.42 -4.68 29.42
CA ASN A 162 -32.86 -5.49 30.54
C ASN A 162 -31.74 -6.15 31.33
N ASP A 163 -30.50 -6.07 30.85
CA ASP A 163 -29.34 -6.71 31.51
C ASP A 163 -28.98 -5.98 32.81
N PRO A 164 -28.31 -6.64 33.74
CA PRO A 164 -27.76 -6.01 34.93
C PRO A 164 -26.87 -4.84 34.57
N CYS A 165 -26.99 -3.72 35.25
CA CYS A 165 -26.17 -2.57 34.97
C CYS A 165 -24.69 -2.82 35.34
N PRO A 166 -23.72 -2.56 34.44
CA PRO A 166 -22.30 -2.80 34.71
C PRO A 166 -21.70 -1.93 35.82
N CYS A 167 -22.44 -0.92 36.28
CA CYS A 167 -22.00 -0.09 37.40
C CYS A 167 -22.12 -0.81 38.78
N GLY A 168 -22.61 -2.04 38.82
CA GLY A 168 -22.75 -2.83 40.08
C GLY A 168 -23.97 -2.47 40.93
N SER A 169 -24.89 -1.61 40.46
CA SER A 169 -26.06 -1.15 41.21
C SER A 169 -27.15 -2.21 41.40
N GLY A 170 -27.02 -3.39 40.77
CA GLY A 170 -28.05 -4.44 40.77
C GLY A 170 -29.34 -4.09 39.98
N LYS A 171 -29.44 -2.89 39.43
CA LYS A 171 -30.60 -2.45 38.61
C LYS A 171 -30.43 -2.84 37.15
N LYS A 172 -31.55 -2.98 36.42
CA LYS A 172 -31.54 -3.14 34.97
C LYS A 172 -30.92 -1.92 34.31
N TYR A 173 -30.11 -2.12 33.26
CA TYR A 173 -29.38 -1.03 32.52
C TYR A 173 -30.31 0.15 32.21
N LYS A 174 -31.51 -0.10 31.63
CA LYS A 174 -32.49 0.93 31.27
C LYS A 174 -33.01 1.76 32.49
N LYS A 175 -32.85 1.27 33.70
CA LYS A 175 -33.28 1.96 34.94
C LYS A 175 -32.09 2.54 35.73
N CYS A 176 -30.87 2.50 35.14
CA CYS A 176 -29.65 3.00 35.75
C CYS A 176 -28.84 3.81 34.74
N CYS A 177 -27.67 3.37 34.32
CA CYS A 177 -26.80 4.14 33.40
C CYS A 177 -27.39 4.32 32.00
N GLY A 178 -28.27 3.45 31.56
CA GLY A 178 -28.97 3.55 30.26
C GLY A 178 -30.35 4.27 30.34
N LYS A 179 -30.61 5.07 31.36
CA LYS A 179 -31.90 5.74 31.54
C LYS A 179 -32.12 6.89 30.57
N ASN A 180 -31.03 7.51 30.09
CA ASN A 180 -31.06 8.73 29.26
C ASN A 180 -30.37 8.53 27.90
N ILE A 181 -30.26 7.26 27.43
CA ILE A 181 -29.75 6.88 26.13
C ILE A 181 -30.88 6.42 25.23
#